data_cac1f25c9d4c04b734f4321492ccc679
#
_entry.id   cac1f25c9d4c04b734f4321492ccc679
#
_cell.length_a   1.000
_cell.length_b   1.000
_cell.length_c   1.000
_cell.angle_alpha   90.00
_cell.angle_beta   90.00
_cell.angle_gamma   90.00
#
_symmetry.space_group_name_H-M   'P 1'
#
loop_
_entity.id
_entity.type
_entity.pdbx_description
1 polymer ?
#
loop_
_entity_poly.entity_id
_entity_poly.type
_entity_poly.pdbx_seq_one_letter_code
_entity_poly.pdbx_strand_id
1 'polypeptide(L)'
;MAMRLSELRELAMTAGARVVGEFSQSRRAPDMATYIGPGKVEDLKGELASTNAELVIFDDELSPTQQRNLTNALERRVLDRTQLILDIFAQRARTREGKLQVELAQLNYLLPRLSSLYTKFERQQGGIGGRGPGETKLESDRRRVKERISLLGGEIDEMKEQRSQQRQMRHKLPFPTCVLVGYTSAGKSTLLNLLSGAEVLADRMLFSTLDPTTRRVVLPHGGWSVLMTDTVGFIRNLPHHLVASFRATLEEVVQADFLIHVVDTAHPERERQMRAVLEVLRELGAENKPIITAFNKADRIHDTFVLQELITQTPNSCYLSATKRDNIPFLMDRMEATVQSLLATVTLVLPYDRSDIVALCYEMGRVHSVDYGSETITVKADIVKELAGRLERFTPGFVED
;
A
#
# COMPACT_ATOMS: atom_id res chain seq x y z
N MET A 1 24.57 3.02 -6.54
CA MET A 1 24.22 4.40 -6.87
C MET A 1 23.38 4.47 -8.14
N ALA A 2 23.79 3.86 -9.24
CA ALA A 2 23.01 3.83 -10.48
C ALA A 2 21.57 3.27 -10.32
N MET A 3 21.39 2.23 -9.51
CA MET A 3 20.06 1.64 -9.26
C MET A 3 19.08 2.55 -8.48
N ARG A 4 19.58 3.49 -7.68
CA ARG A 4 18.70 4.45 -6.98
C ARG A 4 18.08 5.43 -7.96
N LEU A 5 18.85 5.89 -8.93
CA LEU A 5 18.37 6.80 -9.95
C LEU A 5 17.43 6.12 -10.94
N SER A 6 17.53 4.78 -11.16
CA SER A 6 16.59 4.07 -12.03
C SER A 6 15.15 4.10 -11.52
N GLU A 7 14.95 3.92 -10.20
CA GLU A 7 13.62 4.02 -9.59
C GLU A 7 13.08 5.47 -9.66
N LEU A 8 13.92 6.48 -9.38
CA LEU A 8 13.54 7.88 -9.52
C LEU A 8 13.18 8.25 -10.96
N ARG A 9 13.93 7.70 -11.94
CA ARG A 9 13.61 7.84 -13.36
C ARG A 9 12.21 7.30 -13.68
N GLU A 10 11.89 6.09 -13.22
CA GLU A 10 10.57 5.50 -13.44
C GLU A 10 9.45 6.31 -12.78
N LEU A 11 9.69 6.86 -11.58
CA LEU A 11 8.75 7.77 -10.93
C LEU A 11 8.54 9.04 -11.75
N ALA A 12 9.62 9.68 -12.22
CA ALA A 12 9.53 10.88 -13.04
C ALA A 12 8.77 10.62 -14.34
N MET A 13 9.04 9.52 -15.03
CA MET A 13 8.31 9.10 -16.23
C MET A 13 6.83 8.81 -15.94
N THR A 14 6.53 8.19 -14.79
CA THR A 14 5.15 7.93 -14.36
C THR A 14 4.37 9.23 -14.10
N ALA A 15 5.05 10.28 -13.61
CA ALA A 15 4.49 11.62 -13.46
C ALA A 15 4.39 12.40 -14.78
N GLY A 16 4.82 11.82 -15.91
CA GLY A 16 4.78 12.45 -17.23
C GLY A 16 6.01 13.28 -17.58
N ALA A 17 7.10 13.24 -16.79
CA ALA A 17 8.32 13.97 -17.07
C ALA A 17 9.23 13.19 -18.04
N ARG A 18 9.98 13.91 -18.87
CA ARG A 18 11.06 13.36 -19.70
C ARG A 18 12.39 13.58 -18.99
N VAL A 19 13.09 12.51 -18.63
CA VAL A 19 14.40 12.57 -17.99
C VAL A 19 15.45 12.84 -19.06
N VAL A 20 16.19 13.93 -18.92
CA VAL A 20 17.23 14.40 -19.86
C VAL A 20 18.64 14.25 -19.31
N GLY A 21 18.80 14.05 -18.00
CA GLY A 21 20.11 13.86 -17.36
C GLY A 21 19.96 13.26 -15.96
N GLU A 22 21.01 12.61 -15.48
CA GLU A 22 21.08 12.03 -14.14
C GLU A 22 22.40 12.42 -13.48
N PHE A 23 22.30 12.84 -12.21
CA PHE A 23 23.43 13.28 -11.41
C PHE A 23 23.49 12.54 -10.09
N SER A 24 24.67 12.19 -9.66
CA SER A 24 24.92 11.61 -8.36
C SER A 24 26.12 12.25 -7.69
N GLN A 25 26.11 12.31 -6.37
CA GLN A 25 27.24 12.74 -5.57
C GLN A 25 27.42 11.81 -4.38
N SER A 26 28.64 11.37 -4.12
CA SER A 26 28.98 10.62 -2.90
C SER A 26 29.48 11.60 -1.86
N ARG A 27 28.78 11.66 -0.70
CA ARG A 27 29.16 12.47 0.46
C ARG A 27 28.96 11.69 1.74
N ARG A 28 29.70 12.00 2.79
CA ARG A 28 29.50 11.42 4.14
C ARG A 28 28.19 11.87 4.79
N ALA A 29 27.78 13.12 4.53
CA ALA A 29 26.53 13.71 4.97
C ALA A 29 26.00 14.71 3.94
N PRO A 30 24.66 14.90 3.82
CA PRO A 30 24.06 15.93 3.01
C PRO A 30 24.53 17.34 3.46
N ASP A 31 24.59 18.25 2.51
CA ASP A 31 24.86 19.65 2.81
C ASP A 31 23.66 20.29 3.52
N MET A 32 23.90 21.06 4.56
CA MET A 32 22.85 21.69 5.36
C MET A 32 22.04 22.72 4.57
N ALA A 33 22.69 23.43 3.64
CA ALA A 33 22.08 24.52 2.87
C ALA A 33 21.45 24.06 1.56
N THR A 34 22.11 23.14 0.84
CA THR A 34 21.76 22.79 -0.55
C THR A 34 21.67 21.28 -0.79
N TYR A 35 21.76 20.42 0.24
CA TYR A 35 21.75 18.97 0.18
C TYR A 35 22.96 18.38 -0.56
N ILE A 36 23.30 18.91 -1.75
CA ILE A 36 24.51 18.61 -2.53
C ILE A 36 25.56 19.71 -2.31
N GLY A 37 26.84 19.41 -2.58
CA GLY A 37 27.91 20.40 -2.39
C GLY A 37 27.86 21.57 -3.39
N PRO A 38 28.43 22.74 -3.04
CA PRO A 38 28.34 23.93 -3.88
C PRO A 38 28.95 23.73 -5.29
N GLY A 39 30.08 23.04 -5.41
CA GLY A 39 30.63 22.72 -6.72
C GLY A 39 29.69 21.87 -7.58
N LYS A 40 28.95 20.93 -6.94
CA LYS A 40 27.95 20.13 -7.66
C LYS A 40 26.71 20.94 -8.05
N VAL A 41 26.36 21.98 -7.31
CA VAL A 41 25.30 22.93 -7.69
C VAL A 41 25.69 23.67 -8.97
N GLU A 42 26.95 24.12 -9.08
CA GLU A 42 27.45 24.80 -10.30
C GLU A 42 27.50 23.86 -11.50
N ASP A 43 27.99 22.61 -11.32
CA ASP A 43 27.96 21.59 -12.39
C ASP A 43 26.53 21.38 -12.89
N LEU A 44 25.58 21.23 -11.96
CA LEU A 44 24.17 21.02 -12.29
C LEU A 44 23.55 22.22 -13.00
N LYS A 45 23.92 23.46 -12.60
CA LYS A 45 23.47 24.69 -13.25
C LYS A 45 23.95 24.76 -14.70
N GLY A 46 25.20 24.40 -14.97
CA GLY A 46 25.74 24.31 -16.32
C GLY A 46 25.00 23.30 -17.19
N GLU A 47 24.70 22.13 -16.66
CA GLU A 47 23.98 21.08 -17.39
C GLU A 47 22.50 21.46 -17.64
N LEU A 48 21.84 22.11 -16.70
CA LEU A 48 20.48 22.62 -16.88
C LEU A 48 20.41 23.64 -18.04
N ALA A 49 21.44 24.46 -18.19
CA ALA A 49 21.53 25.41 -19.30
C ALA A 49 21.73 24.69 -20.63
N SER A 50 22.57 23.64 -20.69
CA SER A 50 22.86 22.90 -21.90
C SER A 50 21.70 22.04 -22.39
N THR A 51 20.96 21.42 -21.45
CA THR A 51 19.83 20.52 -21.75
C THR A 51 18.49 21.23 -21.82
N ASN A 52 18.44 22.51 -21.47
CA ASN A 52 17.21 23.29 -21.32
C ASN A 52 16.17 22.59 -20.40
N ALA A 53 16.65 21.93 -19.35
CA ALA A 53 15.77 21.26 -18.40
C ALA A 53 15.04 22.30 -17.52
N GLU A 54 13.76 22.11 -17.32
CA GLU A 54 12.88 23.03 -16.58
C GLU A 54 12.77 22.67 -15.10
N LEU A 55 13.11 21.41 -14.74
CA LEU A 55 12.85 20.81 -13.45
C LEU A 55 14.04 19.97 -12.99
N VAL A 56 14.32 20.00 -11.68
CA VAL A 56 15.25 19.11 -11.01
C VAL A 56 14.53 18.31 -9.94
N ILE A 57 14.77 17.00 -9.90
CA ILE A 57 14.14 16.09 -8.93
C ILE A 57 15.22 15.43 -8.09
N PHE A 58 15.08 15.52 -6.77
CA PHE A 58 15.97 14.86 -5.80
C PHE A 58 15.36 13.55 -5.31
N ASP A 59 16.19 12.50 -5.15
CA ASP A 59 15.76 11.16 -4.70
C ASP A 59 15.45 11.09 -3.19
N ASP A 60 15.95 12.05 -2.42
CA ASP A 60 15.68 12.14 -0.99
C ASP A 60 14.78 13.35 -0.69
N GLU A 61 14.13 13.34 0.48
CA GLU A 61 13.33 14.47 0.93
C GLU A 61 14.22 15.67 1.25
N LEU A 62 13.85 16.85 0.75
CA LEU A 62 14.54 18.09 1.00
C LEU A 62 13.86 18.85 2.15
N SER A 63 14.69 19.45 3.01
CA SER A 63 14.14 20.44 3.95
C SER A 63 13.62 21.68 3.18
N PRO A 64 12.64 22.42 3.75
CA PRO A 64 12.13 23.63 3.12
C PRO A 64 13.22 24.64 2.75
N THR A 65 14.27 24.74 3.59
CA THR A 65 15.43 25.61 3.37
C THR A 65 16.29 25.12 2.21
N GLN A 66 16.59 23.82 2.15
CA GLN A 66 17.36 23.24 1.05
C GLN A 66 16.64 23.41 -0.28
N GLN A 67 15.35 23.09 -0.34
CA GLN A 67 14.55 23.26 -1.55
C GLN A 67 14.55 24.71 -2.05
N ARG A 68 14.36 25.66 -1.15
CA ARG A 68 14.42 27.10 -1.47
C ARG A 68 15.79 27.51 -1.99
N ASN A 69 16.86 27.14 -1.28
CA ASN A 69 18.22 27.51 -1.66
C ASN A 69 18.61 26.94 -3.02
N LEU A 70 18.26 25.67 -3.29
CA LEU A 70 18.46 25.02 -4.59
C LEU A 70 17.65 25.71 -5.69
N THR A 71 16.37 26.02 -5.45
CA THR A 71 15.52 26.73 -6.43
C THR A 71 16.12 28.09 -6.79
N ASN A 72 16.68 28.81 -5.81
CA ASN A 72 17.32 30.11 -6.04
C ASN A 72 18.65 29.97 -6.76
N ALA A 73 19.49 28.99 -6.39
CA ALA A 73 20.80 28.77 -7.00
C ALA A 73 20.71 28.27 -8.44
N LEU A 74 19.78 27.35 -8.70
CA LEU A 74 19.61 26.73 -10.02
C LEU A 74 18.70 27.54 -10.95
N GLU A 75 17.93 28.48 -10.42
CA GLU A 75 16.92 29.26 -11.15
C GLU A 75 15.90 28.37 -11.89
N ARG A 76 15.65 27.20 -11.33
CA ARG A 76 14.74 26.16 -11.87
C ARG A 76 13.87 25.62 -10.74
N ARG A 77 12.75 25.04 -11.13
CA ARG A 77 11.88 24.35 -10.17
C ARG A 77 12.61 23.12 -9.60
N VAL A 78 12.59 22.98 -8.28
CA VAL A 78 13.19 21.84 -7.58
C VAL A 78 12.09 21.10 -6.84
N LEU A 79 11.97 19.81 -7.12
CA LEU A 79 11.09 18.87 -6.42
C LEU A 79 11.94 17.84 -5.68
N ASP A 80 11.36 17.26 -4.66
CA ASP A 80 11.91 16.07 -4.02
C ASP A 80 11.05 14.82 -4.34
N ARG A 81 11.54 13.67 -3.91
CA ARG A 81 10.86 12.37 -4.09
C ARG A 81 9.44 12.38 -3.52
N THR A 82 9.25 13.00 -2.36
CA THR A 82 7.94 13.09 -1.69
C THR A 82 6.92 13.83 -2.53
N GLN A 83 7.31 14.99 -3.04
CA GLN A 83 6.43 15.79 -3.90
C GLN A 83 6.09 15.06 -5.20
N LEU A 84 7.07 14.37 -5.80
CA LEU A 84 6.86 13.57 -7.01
C LEU A 84 5.85 12.44 -6.78
N ILE A 85 5.96 11.71 -5.67
CA ILE A 85 5.01 10.66 -5.30
C ILE A 85 3.61 11.23 -5.09
N LEU A 86 3.50 12.38 -4.40
CA LEU A 86 2.21 13.06 -4.19
C LEU A 86 1.57 13.50 -5.51
N ASP A 87 2.35 13.95 -6.47
CA ASP A 87 1.85 14.32 -7.80
C ASP A 87 1.31 13.09 -8.56
N ILE A 88 2.02 11.95 -8.48
CA ILE A 88 1.54 10.68 -9.06
C ILE A 88 0.24 10.25 -8.40
N PHE A 89 0.16 10.32 -7.07
CA PHE A 89 -1.04 9.95 -6.33
C PHE A 89 -2.23 10.85 -6.67
N ALA A 90 -2.01 12.16 -6.83
CA ALA A 90 -3.05 13.09 -7.26
C ALA A 90 -3.64 12.74 -8.63
N GLN A 91 -2.81 12.24 -9.55
CA GLN A 91 -3.27 11.79 -10.87
C GLN A 91 -4.01 10.45 -10.81
N ARG A 92 -3.69 9.59 -9.83
CA ARG A 92 -4.23 8.22 -9.72
C ARG A 92 -5.47 8.11 -8.82
N ALA A 93 -5.68 9.04 -7.89
CA ALA A 93 -6.82 9.05 -6.99
C ALA A 93 -8.14 9.19 -7.76
N ARG A 94 -8.95 8.14 -7.75
CA ARG A 94 -10.26 8.11 -8.43
C ARG A 94 -11.41 8.25 -7.45
N THR A 95 -11.30 7.60 -6.29
CA THR A 95 -12.34 7.66 -5.26
C THR A 95 -12.33 9.01 -4.54
N ARG A 96 -13.48 9.39 -3.95
CA ARG A 96 -13.58 10.60 -3.11
C ARG A 96 -12.57 10.53 -1.97
N GLU A 97 -12.46 9.39 -1.32
CA GLU A 97 -11.56 9.19 -0.20
C GLU A 97 -10.09 9.29 -0.61
N GLY A 98 -9.66 8.60 -1.68
CA GLY A 98 -8.30 8.71 -2.20
C GLY A 98 -7.93 10.16 -2.50
N LYS A 99 -8.85 10.95 -3.07
CA LYS A 99 -8.65 12.38 -3.34
C LYS A 99 -8.47 13.19 -2.06
N LEU A 100 -9.31 12.96 -1.03
CA LEU A 100 -9.19 13.65 0.26
C LEU A 100 -7.88 13.30 0.97
N GLN A 101 -7.46 12.04 0.94
CA GLN A 101 -6.20 11.59 1.52
C GLN A 101 -4.98 12.23 0.82
N VAL A 102 -5.00 12.28 -0.51
CA VAL A 102 -3.93 12.92 -1.28
C VAL A 102 -3.89 14.42 -1.01
N GLU A 103 -5.04 15.11 -0.98
CA GLU A 103 -5.11 16.54 -0.66
C GLU A 103 -4.56 16.81 0.75
N LEU A 104 -4.95 16.00 1.74
CA LEU A 104 -4.44 16.09 3.11
C LEU A 104 -2.91 15.93 3.16
N ALA A 105 -2.37 14.92 2.45
CA ALA A 105 -0.94 14.68 2.37
C ALA A 105 -0.19 15.85 1.71
N GLN A 106 -0.72 16.39 0.61
CA GLN A 106 -0.15 17.55 -0.08
C GLN A 106 -0.14 18.80 0.81
N LEU A 107 -1.22 19.04 1.55
CA LEU A 107 -1.29 20.19 2.46
C LEU A 107 -0.34 20.06 3.66
N ASN A 108 -0.20 18.85 4.22
CA ASN A 108 0.78 18.57 5.28
C ASN A 108 2.22 18.76 4.79
N TYR A 109 2.54 18.34 3.58
CA TYR A 109 3.84 18.57 2.95
C TYR A 109 4.09 20.07 2.66
N LEU A 110 3.07 20.80 2.21
CA LEU A 110 3.15 22.22 1.86
C LEU A 110 3.27 23.14 3.09
N LEU A 111 2.55 22.81 4.17
CA LEU A 111 2.44 23.69 5.36
C LEU A 111 3.78 24.17 5.92
N PRO A 112 4.82 23.32 6.15
CA PRO A 112 6.13 23.79 6.60
C PRO A 112 6.90 24.56 5.52
N ARG A 113 6.54 24.44 4.25
CA ARG A 113 7.19 25.05 3.09
C ARG A 113 6.59 26.43 2.72
N LEU A 114 5.42 26.79 3.25
CA LEU A 114 4.78 28.07 2.97
C LEU A 114 5.66 29.28 3.30
N SER A 115 6.37 29.26 4.42
CA SER A 115 7.26 30.36 4.81
C SER A 115 8.36 30.62 3.78
N SER A 116 8.85 29.57 3.13
CA SER A 116 9.91 29.68 2.13
C SER A 116 9.44 30.30 0.79
N LEU A 117 8.16 30.24 0.50
CA LEU A 117 7.57 30.83 -0.72
C LEU A 117 7.40 32.36 -0.61
N TYR A 118 7.22 32.88 0.60
CA TYR A 118 6.92 34.31 0.84
C TYR A 118 8.16 35.18 1.06
N THR A 119 9.34 34.62 1.33
CA THR A 119 10.59 35.40 1.53
C THR A 119 11.03 36.24 0.32
N LYS A 120 10.50 36.00 -0.87
CA LYS A 120 10.74 36.87 -2.05
C LYS A 120 9.99 38.18 -1.97
N PHE A 121 8.86 38.26 -1.26
CA PHE A 121 8.05 39.46 -1.13
C PHE A 121 8.51 40.37 0.00
N GLU A 122 9.20 39.83 1.04
CA GLU A 122 9.71 40.62 2.18
C GLU A 122 10.89 41.54 1.84
N ARG A 123 11.68 41.19 0.80
CA ARG A 123 12.83 42.00 0.37
C ARG A 123 12.47 43.30 -0.37
N GLN A 124 11.20 43.45 -0.77
CA GLN A 124 10.77 44.65 -1.53
C GLN A 124 10.19 45.78 -0.71
N GLN A 125 9.94 45.61 0.60
CA GLN A 125 9.44 46.71 1.47
C GLN A 125 10.11 46.66 2.84
N GLY A 126 11.30 47.19 2.93
CA GLY A 126 12.03 47.40 4.18
C GLY A 126 11.66 48.71 4.84
N GLY A 127 10.92 48.67 5.94
CA GLY A 127 10.79 49.73 6.91
C GLY A 127 11.07 49.18 8.31
N ILE A 128 11.92 49.83 9.09
CA ILE A 128 12.25 49.43 10.46
C ILE A 128 10.98 49.60 11.32
N GLY A 129 10.36 48.48 11.76
CA GLY A 129 9.34 48.47 12.82
C GLY A 129 7.89 48.22 12.42
N GLY A 130 7.56 47.90 11.17
CA GLY A 130 6.20 47.55 10.76
C GLY A 130 6.05 46.10 10.37
N ARG A 131 5.00 45.38 10.85
CA ARG A 131 4.55 44.09 10.26
C ARG A 131 4.19 44.38 8.80
N GLY A 132 5.03 43.96 7.86
CA GLY A 132 4.77 44.11 6.44
C GLY A 132 3.56 43.32 5.97
N PRO A 133 2.89 43.72 4.85
CA PRO A 133 1.73 43.04 4.29
C PRO A 133 2.03 41.58 3.91
N GLY A 134 3.31 41.19 3.80
CA GLY A 134 3.72 39.80 3.54
C GLY A 134 3.57 38.88 4.75
N GLU A 135 3.84 39.31 5.98
CA GLU A 135 3.65 38.53 7.20
C GLU A 135 2.18 38.20 7.44
N THR A 136 1.30 39.21 7.31
CA THR A 136 -0.15 39.00 7.47
C THR A 136 -0.73 38.06 6.42
N LYS A 137 -0.23 38.12 5.18
CA LYS A 137 -0.66 37.22 4.11
C LYS A 137 -0.20 35.78 4.36
N LEU A 138 1.06 35.57 4.74
CA LEU A 138 1.59 34.26 5.10
C LEU A 138 0.82 33.65 6.27
N GLU A 139 0.53 34.42 7.30
CA GLU A 139 -0.20 33.95 8.47
C GLU A 139 -1.66 33.59 8.12
N SER A 140 -2.30 34.38 7.28
CA SER A 140 -3.64 34.10 6.74
C SER A 140 -3.64 32.81 5.92
N ASP A 141 -2.67 32.61 5.04
CA ASP A 141 -2.59 31.40 4.22
C ASP A 141 -2.25 30.15 5.06
N ARG A 142 -1.35 30.29 6.06
CA ARG A 142 -1.11 29.19 7.03
C ARG A 142 -2.36 28.80 7.80
N ARG A 143 -3.16 29.77 8.22
CA ARG A 143 -4.40 29.50 8.93
C ARG A 143 -5.38 28.76 8.03
N ARG A 144 -5.59 29.23 6.79
CA ARG A 144 -6.48 28.58 5.81
C ARG A 144 -6.05 27.14 5.54
N VAL A 145 -4.74 26.89 5.36
CA VAL A 145 -4.23 25.53 5.15
C VAL A 145 -4.47 24.65 6.37
N LYS A 146 -4.25 25.16 7.61
CA LYS A 146 -4.54 24.41 8.84
C LYS A 146 -6.04 24.09 8.99
N GLU A 147 -6.90 25.08 8.72
CA GLU A 147 -8.35 24.88 8.74
C GLU A 147 -8.77 23.81 7.72
N ARG A 148 -8.20 23.85 6.51
CA ARG A 148 -8.48 22.83 5.48
C ARG A 148 -7.98 21.42 5.89
N ILE A 149 -6.78 21.32 6.49
CA ILE A 149 -6.26 20.06 7.05
C ILE A 149 -7.23 19.49 8.10
N SER A 150 -7.72 20.33 9.01
CA SER A 150 -8.67 19.91 10.05
C SER A 150 -9.99 19.41 9.47
N LEU A 151 -10.54 20.12 8.48
CA LEU A 151 -11.76 19.72 7.80
C LEU A 151 -11.60 18.37 7.07
N LEU A 152 -10.50 18.23 6.31
CA LEU A 152 -10.20 16.98 5.60
C LEU A 152 -10.02 15.81 6.57
N GLY A 153 -9.37 16.03 7.70
CA GLY A 153 -9.23 15.02 8.75
C GLY A 153 -10.59 14.52 9.24
N GLY A 154 -11.52 15.44 9.53
CA GLY A 154 -12.89 15.11 9.94
C GLY A 154 -13.64 14.32 8.88
N GLU A 155 -13.61 14.75 7.59
CA GLU A 155 -14.26 14.03 6.50
C GLU A 155 -13.71 12.60 6.32
N ILE A 156 -12.39 12.42 6.46
CA ILE A 156 -11.75 11.10 6.38
C ILE A 156 -12.16 10.21 7.55
N ASP A 157 -12.25 10.75 8.77
CA ASP A 157 -12.66 10.00 9.94
C ASP A 157 -14.14 9.58 9.88
N GLU A 158 -15.03 10.43 9.40
CA GLU A 158 -16.42 10.06 9.12
C GLU A 158 -16.52 8.90 8.08
N MET A 159 -15.72 8.96 7.04
CA MET A 159 -15.66 7.89 6.03
C MET A 159 -15.14 6.58 6.61
N LYS A 160 -14.19 6.62 7.55
CA LYS A 160 -13.70 5.43 8.27
C LYS A 160 -14.80 4.79 9.10
N GLU A 161 -15.59 5.58 9.82
CA GLU A 161 -16.71 5.08 10.61
C GLU A 161 -17.76 4.40 9.72
N GLN A 162 -18.14 5.02 8.62
CA GLN A 162 -19.06 4.43 7.64
C GLN A 162 -18.53 3.11 7.07
N ARG A 163 -17.22 3.05 6.75
CA ARG A 163 -16.60 1.79 6.33
C ARG A 163 -16.60 0.74 7.42
N SER A 164 -16.31 1.11 8.66
CA SER A 164 -16.34 0.18 9.78
C SER A 164 -17.71 -0.48 9.90
N GLN A 165 -18.79 0.29 9.77
CA GLN A 165 -20.17 -0.23 9.77
C GLN A 165 -20.44 -1.14 8.56
N GLN A 166 -20.01 -0.75 7.34
CA GLN A 166 -20.15 -1.59 6.15
C GLN A 166 -19.30 -2.88 6.25
N ARG A 167 -18.14 -2.81 6.90
CA ARG A 167 -17.26 -3.97 7.15
C ARG A 167 -17.86 -4.93 8.15
N GLN A 168 -18.50 -4.45 9.23
CA GLN A 168 -19.23 -5.31 10.15
C GLN A 168 -20.33 -6.10 9.42
N MET A 169 -20.92 -5.52 8.37
CA MET A 169 -21.81 -6.24 7.48
C MET A 169 -21.08 -7.24 6.56
N ARG A 170 -19.84 -6.92 6.11
CA ARG A 170 -19.00 -7.84 5.29
C ARG A 170 -18.41 -8.98 6.11
N HIS A 171 -18.08 -8.77 7.38
CA HIS A 171 -17.71 -9.86 8.29
C HIS A 171 -18.84 -10.87 8.54
N LYS A 172 -20.06 -10.57 8.07
CA LYS A 172 -21.15 -11.53 7.95
C LYS A 172 -21.06 -12.36 6.67
N LEU A 173 -20.16 -12.05 5.74
CA LEU A 173 -19.92 -12.86 4.54
C LEU A 173 -18.93 -13.98 4.88
N PRO A 174 -19.20 -15.21 4.42
CA PRO A 174 -18.44 -16.41 4.82
C PRO A 174 -17.09 -16.54 4.11
N PHE A 175 -16.52 -15.44 3.60
CA PHE A 175 -15.34 -15.50 2.74
C PHE A 175 -14.11 -14.95 3.47
N PRO A 176 -13.04 -15.76 3.62
CA PRO A 176 -11.76 -15.23 4.06
C PRO A 176 -11.28 -14.08 3.18
N THR A 177 -10.65 -13.12 3.82
CA THR A 177 -10.12 -11.92 3.16
C THR A 177 -8.62 -12.04 2.96
N CYS A 178 -8.16 -11.69 1.78
CA CYS A 178 -6.75 -11.73 1.40
C CYS A 178 -6.33 -10.38 0.80
N VAL A 179 -5.15 -9.90 1.16
CA VAL A 179 -4.61 -8.67 0.61
C VAL A 179 -3.29 -8.94 -0.12
N LEU A 180 -3.19 -8.41 -1.34
CA LEU A 180 -1.95 -8.41 -2.11
C LEU A 180 -1.06 -7.27 -1.62
N VAL A 181 0.11 -7.61 -1.10
CA VAL A 181 1.14 -6.68 -0.68
C VAL A 181 2.40 -6.89 -1.51
N GLY A 182 3.22 -5.88 -1.63
CA GLY A 182 4.46 -5.99 -2.39
C GLY A 182 4.89 -4.66 -3.00
N TYR A 183 6.10 -4.66 -3.51
CA TYR A 183 6.70 -3.47 -4.10
C TYR A 183 5.91 -2.96 -5.33
N THR A 184 6.08 -1.68 -5.69
CA THR A 184 5.52 -1.14 -6.94
C THR A 184 5.98 -1.99 -8.12
N SER A 185 5.11 -2.16 -9.12
CA SER A 185 5.40 -2.96 -10.33
C SER A 185 5.72 -4.46 -10.10
N ALA A 186 5.57 -5.02 -8.89
CA ALA A 186 5.73 -6.45 -8.66
C ALA A 186 4.68 -7.32 -9.38
N GLY A 187 3.58 -6.71 -9.84
CA GLY A 187 2.53 -7.38 -10.61
C GLY A 187 1.29 -7.76 -9.80
N LYS A 188 1.02 -7.06 -8.68
CA LYS A 188 -0.16 -7.27 -7.82
C LYS A 188 -1.48 -7.17 -8.58
N SER A 189 -1.72 -6.05 -9.27
CA SER A 189 -2.94 -5.80 -10.05
C SER A 189 -3.09 -6.78 -11.21
N THR A 190 -1.99 -7.17 -11.85
CA THR A 190 -1.97 -8.20 -12.90
C THR A 190 -2.42 -9.55 -12.34
N LEU A 191 -1.91 -9.90 -11.15
CA LEU A 191 -2.26 -11.14 -10.47
C LEU A 191 -3.73 -11.16 -10.05
N LEU A 192 -4.24 -10.06 -9.46
CA LEU A 192 -5.66 -9.95 -9.10
C LEU A 192 -6.57 -10.11 -10.33
N ASN A 193 -6.26 -9.42 -11.43
CA ASN A 193 -7.05 -9.52 -12.66
C ASN A 193 -7.06 -10.96 -13.21
N LEU A 194 -5.91 -11.62 -13.20
CA LEU A 194 -5.79 -13.00 -13.64
C LEU A 194 -6.64 -13.95 -12.78
N LEU A 195 -6.52 -13.87 -11.45
CA LEU A 195 -7.21 -14.77 -10.53
C LEU A 195 -8.72 -14.53 -10.46
N SER A 196 -9.16 -13.29 -10.69
CA SER A 196 -10.58 -12.93 -10.71
C SER A 196 -11.26 -13.09 -12.06
N GLY A 197 -10.52 -13.49 -13.11
CA GLY A 197 -11.04 -13.59 -14.47
C GLY A 197 -11.40 -12.23 -15.12
N ALA A 198 -10.92 -11.12 -14.57
CA ALA A 198 -11.23 -9.80 -15.10
C ALA A 198 -10.23 -9.38 -16.19
N GLU A 199 -10.76 -8.96 -17.34
CA GLU A 199 -9.96 -8.41 -18.44
C GLU A 199 -9.71 -6.90 -18.27
N VAL A 200 -9.06 -6.48 -17.19
CA VAL A 200 -8.66 -5.08 -17.04
C VAL A 200 -7.18 -4.96 -17.39
N LEU A 201 -6.87 -4.06 -18.32
CA LEU A 201 -5.48 -3.74 -18.68
C LEU A 201 -4.72 -3.27 -17.43
N ALA A 202 -3.73 -4.06 -17.01
CA ALA A 202 -2.80 -3.65 -15.97
C ALA A 202 -1.81 -2.63 -16.55
N ASP A 203 -1.78 -1.44 -15.99
CA ASP A 203 -0.84 -0.40 -16.37
C ASP A 203 0.58 -0.78 -15.93
N ARG A 204 1.58 -0.54 -16.79
CA ARG A 204 2.99 -0.81 -16.49
C ARG A 204 3.65 0.28 -15.64
N MET A 205 2.93 1.36 -15.36
CA MET A 205 3.44 2.49 -14.58
C MET A 205 3.47 2.19 -13.09
N LEU A 206 4.37 2.84 -12.36
CA LEU A 206 4.43 2.77 -10.89
C LEU A 206 3.12 3.30 -10.29
N PHE A 207 2.70 2.74 -9.15
CA PHE A 207 1.45 3.10 -8.49
C PHE A 207 0.22 3.03 -9.40
N SER A 208 0.10 1.93 -10.16
CA SER A 208 -1.07 1.68 -11.00
C SER A 208 -2.38 1.61 -10.19
N THR A 209 -2.30 1.19 -8.95
CA THR A 209 -3.40 1.09 -7.99
C THR A 209 -3.12 2.01 -6.80
N LEU A 210 -4.01 2.97 -6.54
CA LEU A 210 -4.02 3.79 -5.33
C LEU A 210 -5.24 3.45 -4.47
N ASP A 211 -6.41 3.36 -5.10
CA ASP A 211 -7.64 2.97 -4.43
C ASP A 211 -7.72 1.44 -4.34
N PRO A 212 -8.01 0.85 -3.16
CA PRO A 212 -8.12 -0.59 -3.02
C PRO A 212 -9.21 -1.16 -3.94
N THR A 213 -8.90 -2.25 -4.60
CA THR A 213 -9.84 -2.96 -5.47
C THR A 213 -10.02 -4.38 -4.95
N THR A 214 -11.23 -4.71 -4.49
CA THR A 214 -11.57 -6.05 -3.98
C THR A 214 -12.31 -6.86 -5.02
N ARG A 215 -11.93 -8.12 -5.18
CA ARG A 215 -12.56 -9.08 -6.07
C ARG A 215 -12.72 -10.44 -5.40
N ARG A 216 -13.74 -11.17 -5.82
CA ARG A 216 -13.94 -12.55 -5.40
C ARG A 216 -13.10 -13.47 -6.28
N VAL A 217 -12.33 -14.35 -5.64
CA VAL A 217 -11.54 -15.40 -6.29
C VAL A 217 -12.06 -16.75 -5.80
N VAL A 218 -12.39 -17.64 -6.71
CA VAL A 218 -12.87 -19.01 -6.39
C VAL A 218 -11.68 -19.95 -6.37
N LEU A 219 -11.52 -20.69 -5.28
CA LEU A 219 -10.47 -21.70 -5.12
C LEU A 219 -10.88 -23.05 -5.73
N PRO A 220 -9.94 -23.81 -6.35
CA PRO A 220 -10.29 -24.91 -7.24
C PRO A 220 -10.85 -26.15 -6.55
N HIS A 221 -10.35 -26.52 -5.37
CA HIS A 221 -10.64 -27.85 -4.80
C HIS A 221 -11.70 -27.84 -3.68
N GLY A 222 -11.76 -26.78 -2.88
CA GLY A 222 -12.65 -26.73 -1.71
C GLY A 222 -13.99 -26.04 -1.95
N GLY A 223 -14.23 -25.45 -3.12
CA GLY A 223 -15.41 -24.60 -3.38
C GLY A 223 -15.40 -23.30 -2.59
N TRP A 224 -14.30 -23.01 -1.90
CA TRP A 224 -14.12 -21.76 -1.16
C TRP A 224 -13.93 -20.58 -2.09
N SER A 225 -14.39 -19.43 -1.63
CA SER A 225 -14.08 -18.17 -2.27
C SER A 225 -13.33 -17.27 -1.29
N VAL A 226 -12.40 -16.48 -1.81
CA VAL A 226 -11.62 -15.51 -1.06
C VAL A 226 -11.91 -14.12 -1.60
N LEU A 227 -12.11 -13.14 -0.73
CA LEU A 227 -12.16 -11.75 -1.13
C LEU A 227 -10.73 -11.21 -1.18
N MET A 228 -10.21 -11.04 -2.38
CA MET A 228 -8.84 -10.58 -2.61
C MET A 228 -8.82 -9.10 -2.95
N THR A 229 -8.00 -8.34 -2.22
CA THR A 229 -7.87 -6.90 -2.38
C THR A 229 -6.46 -6.55 -2.89
N ASP A 230 -6.39 -5.78 -3.98
CA ASP A 230 -5.17 -5.13 -4.44
C ASP A 230 -4.98 -3.81 -3.71
N THR A 231 -3.76 -3.54 -3.27
CA THR A 231 -3.40 -2.32 -2.54
C THR A 231 -2.31 -1.53 -3.25
N VAL A 232 -2.09 -0.31 -2.78
CA VAL A 232 -0.99 0.53 -3.24
C VAL A 232 0.35 -0.20 -3.11
N GLY A 233 1.20 -0.13 -4.13
CA GLY A 233 2.53 -0.72 -4.08
C GLY A 233 3.44 0.01 -3.10
N PHE A 234 4.19 -0.75 -2.31
CA PHE A 234 5.25 -0.18 -1.47
C PHE A 234 6.39 0.33 -2.34
N ILE A 235 7.07 1.34 -1.83
CA ILE A 235 8.24 1.94 -2.44
C ILE A 235 9.25 2.24 -1.34
N ARG A 236 10.52 2.29 -1.70
CA ARG A 236 11.59 2.65 -0.77
C ARG A 236 11.43 4.08 -0.28
N ASN A 237 11.82 4.33 0.98
CA ASN A 237 11.77 5.65 1.61
C ASN A 237 10.41 6.32 1.46
N LEU A 238 9.31 5.56 1.63
CA LEU A 238 7.99 6.15 1.70
C LEU A 238 7.94 7.04 2.96
N PRO A 239 7.74 8.36 2.83
CA PRO A 239 7.75 9.23 3.99
C PRO A 239 6.67 8.84 4.99
N HIS A 240 7.00 8.83 6.30
CA HIS A 240 6.06 8.41 7.36
C HIS A 240 4.76 9.22 7.36
N HIS A 241 4.79 10.50 6.98
CA HIS A 241 3.59 11.31 6.87
C HIS A 241 2.69 10.87 5.70
N LEU A 242 3.26 10.29 4.62
CA LEU A 242 2.48 9.66 3.56
C LEU A 242 1.87 8.35 4.03
N VAL A 243 2.63 7.51 4.74
CA VAL A 243 2.09 6.27 5.36
C VAL A 243 0.89 6.61 6.25
N ALA A 244 1.00 7.65 7.08
CA ALA A 244 -0.10 8.11 7.93
C ALA A 244 -1.34 8.56 7.12
N SER A 245 -1.13 9.27 6.02
CA SER A 245 -2.22 9.74 5.14
C SER A 245 -2.90 8.58 4.37
N PHE A 246 -2.15 7.52 4.04
CA PHE A 246 -2.67 6.31 3.38
C PHE A 246 -3.00 5.17 4.35
N ARG A 247 -2.97 5.45 5.67
CA ARG A 247 -3.26 4.45 6.70
C ARG A 247 -4.61 3.76 6.47
N ALA A 248 -5.61 4.48 5.97
CA ALA A 248 -6.91 3.92 5.66
C ALA A 248 -6.87 2.89 4.51
N THR A 249 -6.03 3.10 3.50
CA THR A 249 -5.79 2.13 2.42
C THR A 249 -5.02 0.92 2.92
N LEU A 250 -4.14 1.12 3.90
CA LEU A 250 -3.35 0.07 4.55
C LEU A 250 -4.11 -0.65 5.68
N GLU A 251 -5.26 -0.11 6.15
CA GLU A 251 -6.14 -0.79 7.09
C GLU A 251 -6.64 -2.14 6.55
N GLU A 252 -6.84 -2.28 5.24
CA GLU A 252 -7.19 -3.56 4.62
C GLU A 252 -6.13 -4.64 4.89
N VAL A 253 -4.84 -4.26 4.94
CA VAL A 253 -3.73 -5.17 5.29
C VAL A 253 -3.84 -5.66 6.73
N VAL A 254 -4.17 -4.74 7.66
CA VAL A 254 -4.32 -5.06 9.09
C VAL A 254 -5.51 -5.97 9.33
N GLN A 255 -6.55 -5.86 8.53
CA GLN A 255 -7.81 -6.61 8.71
C GLN A 255 -7.87 -7.91 7.93
N ALA A 256 -7.00 -8.11 6.93
CA ALA A 256 -6.96 -9.34 6.14
C ALA A 256 -6.71 -10.57 7.02
N ASP A 257 -7.31 -11.70 6.66
CA ASP A 257 -7.06 -12.98 7.33
C ASP A 257 -5.68 -13.52 6.96
N PHE A 258 -5.21 -13.27 5.74
CA PHE A 258 -3.86 -13.59 5.29
C PHE A 258 -3.40 -12.64 4.18
N LEU A 259 -2.10 -12.66 3.90
CA LEU A 259 -1.47 -11.78 2.92
C LEU A 259 -0.81 -12.60 1.80
N ILE A 260 -0.79 -12.05 0.59
CA ILE A 260 0.06 -12.56 -0.50
C ILE A 260 1.11 -11.49 -0.80
N HIS A 261 2.36 -11.79 -0.47
CA HIS A 261 3.50 -10.94 -0.76
C HIS A 261 3.99 -11.22 -2.19
N VAL A 262 3.63 -10.35 -3.12
CA VAL A 262 4.04 -10.45 -4.53
C VAL A 262 5.42 -9.83 -4.71
N VAL A 263 6.38 -10.62 -5.18
CA VAL A 263 7.79 -10.24 -5.34
C VAL A 263 8.17 -10.33 -6.81
N ASP A 264 8.84 -9.30 -7.35
CA ASP A 264 9.47 -9.36 -8.68
C ASP A 264 10.75 -10.18 -8.59
N THR A 265 10.71 -11.42 -9.08
CA THR A 265 11.82 -12.37 -8.99
C THR A 265 13.04 -11.90 -9.77
N ALA A 266 12.82 -11.20 -10.88
CA ALA A 266 13.88 -10.75 -11.77
C ALA A 266 14.56 -9.44 -11.31
N HIS A 267 14.02 -8.79 -10.25
CA HIS A 267 14.60 -7.53 -9.79
C HIS A 267 15.91 -7.75 -9.02
N PRO A 268 17.01 -7.06 -9.37
CA PRO A 268 18.32 -7.28 -8.73
C PRO A 268 18.33 -6.94 -7.23
N GLU A 269 17.48 -6.02 -6.76
CA GLU A 269 17.32 -5.66 -5.34
C GLU A 269 16.10 -6.33 -4.68
N ARG A 270 15.63 -7.49 -5.19
CA ARG A 270 14.43 -8.17 -4.67
C ARG A 270 14.46 -8.39 -3.15
N GLU A 271 15.58 -8.83 -2.61
CA GLU A 271 15.73 -9.07 -1.16
C GLU A 271 15.57 -7.79 -0.33
N ARG A 272 16.08 -6.67 -0.86
CA ARG A 272 15.94 -5.38 -0.23
C ARG A 272 14.49 -4.89 -0.30
N GLN A 273 13.82 -5.11 -1.44
CA GLN A 273 12.41 -4.79 -1.60
C GLN A 273 11.55 -5.65 -0.67
N MET A 274 11.84 -6.95 -0.55
CA MET A 274 11.15 -7.83 0.39
C MET A 274 11.29 -7.34 1.83
N ARG A 275 12.51 -6.99 2.26
CA ARG A 275 12.74 -6.45 3.61
C ARG A 275 11.96 -5.16 3.85
N ALA A 276 11.95 -4.23 2.90
CA ALA A 276 11.21 -2.97 3.03
C ALA A 276 9.69 -3.22 3.18
N VAL A 277 9.12 -4.18 2.45
CA VAL A 277 7.71 -4.56 2.61
C VAL A 277 7.45 -5.14 4.00
N LEU A 278 8.30 -6.06 4.49
CA LEU A 278 8.15 -6.67 5.81
C LEU A 278 8.31 -5.65 6.95
N GLU A 279 9.19 -4.65 6.80
CA GLU A 279 9.31 -3.54 7.75
C GLU A 279 8.01 -2.74 7.84
N VAL A 280 7.39 -2.39 6.72
CA VAL A 280 6.11 -1.69 6.73
C VAL A 280 5.00 -2.55 7.32
N LEU A 281 4.96 -3.86 7.03
CA LEU A 281 3.99 -4.77 7.65
C LEU A 281 4.12 -4.82 9.17
N ARG A 282 5.36 -4.77 9.69
CA ARG A 282 5.64 -4.69 11.13
C ARG A 282 5.15 -3.36 11.73
N GLU A 283 5.43 -2.22 11.07
CA GLU A 283 4.93 -0.91 11.49
C GLU A 283 3.40 -0.85 11.55
N LEU A 284 2.73 -1.60 10.69
CA LEU A 284 1.26 -1.72 10.65
C LEU A 284 0.70 -2.72 11.68
N GLY A 285 1.55 -3.51 12.36
CA GLY A 285 1.12 -4.58 13.26
C GLY A 285 0.54 -5.81 12.55
N ALA A 286 0.91 -6.03 11.29
CA ALA A 286 0.44 -7.15 10.47
C ALA A 286 1.46 -8.30 10.34
N GLU A 287 2.54 -8.28 11.12
CA GLU A 287 3.65 -9.25 11.06
C GLU A 287 3.25 -10.70 11.43
N ASN A 288 2.21 -10.85 12.28
CA ASN A 288 1.75 -12.16 12.75
C ASN A 288 0.74 -12.84 11.82
N LYS A 289 0.39 -12.21 10.70
CA LYS A 289 -0.55 -12.80 9.74
C LYS A 289 0.11 -13.88 8.90
N PRO A 290 -0.62 -14.92 8.49
CA PRO A 290 -0.13 -15.86 7.48
C PRO A 290 0.25 -15.11 6.20
N ILE A 291 1.47 -15.34 5.70
CA ILE A 291 1.96 -14.72 4.46
C ILE A 291 2.29 -15.83 3.46
N ILE A 292 1.76 -15.71 2.25
CA ILE A 292 2.18 -16.50 1.09
C ILE A 292 3.10 -15.63 0.25
N THR A 293 4.36 -16.05 0.00
CA THR A 293 5.26 -15.31 -0.88
C THR A 293 5.13 -15.81 -2.31
N ALA A 294 4.63 -14.95 -3.19
CA ALA A 294 4.48 -15.22 -4.62
C ALA A 294 5.63 -14.56 -5.41
N PHE A 295 6.64 -15.35 -5.78
CA PHE A 295 7.74 -14.94 -6.64
C PHE A 295 7.24 -14.83 -8.07
N ASN A 296 6.78 -13.62 -8.46
CA ASN A 296 6.21 -13.35 -9.77
C ASN A 296 7.30 -13.00 -10.81
N LYS A 297 6.93 -13.00 -12.08
CA LYS A 297 7.79 -12.78 -13.24
C LYS A 297 8.91 -13.84 -13.38
N ALA A 298 8.64 -15.04 -12.94
CA ALA A 298 9.55 -16.18 -13.06
C ALA A 298 9.95 -16.47 -14.52
N ASP A 299 9.12 -16.08 -15.49
CA ASP A 299 9.40 -16.13 -16.94
C ASP A 299 10.63 -15.34 -17.38
N ARG A 300 11.16 -14.47 -16.54
CA ARG A 300 12.38 -13.70 -16.79
C ARG A 300 13.64 -14.35 -16.22
N ILE A 301 13.49 -15.42 -15.45
CA ILE A 301 14.60 -16.17 -14.86
C ILE A 301 14.82 -17.41 -15.71
N HIS A 302 16.00 -17.52 -16.33
CA HIS A 302 16.33 -18.65 -17.18
C HIS A 302 16.86 -19.85 -16.39
N ASP A 303 17.44 -19.61 -15.22
CA ASP A 303 17.99 -20.66 -14.36
C ASP A 303 16.92 -21.11 -13.34
N THR A 304 16.40 -22.31 -13.56
CA THR A 304 15.40 -22.93 -12.66
C THR A 304 15.96 -23.25 -11.27
N PHE A 305 17.28 -23.42 -11.13
CA PHE A 305 17.91 -23.65 -9.83
C PHE A 305 17.72 -22.47 -8.89
N VAL A 306 17.85 -21.24 -9.40
CA VAL A 306 17.58 -20.00 -8.63
C VAL A 306 16.15 -19.97 -8.10
N LEU A 307 15.17 -20.41 -8.91
CA LEU A 307 13.77 -20.46 -8.48
C LEU A 307 13.54 -21.49 -7.38
N GLN A 308 14.16 -22.66 -7.49
CA GLN A 308 14.08 -23.71 -6.47
C GLN A 308 14.73 -23.28 -5.16
N GLU A 309 15.89 -22.63 -5.22
CA GLU A 309 16.58 -22.09 -4.06
C GLU A 309 15.69 -21.06 -3.31
N LEU A 310 15.05 -20.14 -4.03
CA LEU A 310 14.15 -19.14 -3.45
C LEU A 310 13.00 -19.78 -2.68
N ILE A 311 12.36 -20.82 -3.24
CA ILE A 311 11.28 -21.52 -2.56
C ILE A 311 11.77 -22.25 -1.32
N THR A 312 12.96 -22.88 -1.42
CA THR A 312 13.54 -23.62 -0.28
C THR A 312 13.89 -22.68 0.88
N GLN A 313 14.37 -21.50 0.58
CA GLN A 313 14.75 -20.50 1.59
C GLN A 313 13.55 -19.72 2.15
N THR A 314 12.42 -19.69 1.44
CA THR A 314 11.24 -18.91 1.85
C THR A 314 10.07 -19.83 2.16
N PRO A 315 9.72 -20.01 3.46
CA PRO A 315 8.55 -20.82 3.83
C PRO A 315 7.26 -20.28 3.19
N ASN A 316 6.32 -21.18 2.89
CA ASN A 316 5.01 -20.86 2.31
C ASN A 316 5.12 -19.98 1.05
N SER A 317 5.97 -20.38 0.10
CA SER A 317 6.21 -19.62 -1.12
C SER A 317 5.95 -20.45 -2.38
N CYS A 318 5.74 -19.77 -3.49
CA CYS A 318 5.68 -20.36 -4.84
C CYS A 318 6.26 -19.36 -5.85
N TYR A 319 6.72 -19.86 -7.01
CA TYR A 319 7.06 -19.00 -8.14
C TYR A 319 6.00 -19.11 -9.24
N LEU A 320 5.77 -18.03 -9.95
CA LEU A 320 4.76 -17.92 -10.99
C LEU A 320 5.09 -16.83 -12.01
N SER A 321 4.38 -16.85 -13.13
CA SER A 321 4.30 -15.72 -14.03
C SER A 321 2.84 -15.34 -14.26
N ALA A 322 2.41 -14.22 -13.67
CA ALA A 322 1.06 -13.70 -13.87
C ALA A 322 0.79 -13.33 -15.34
N THR A 323 1.79 -12.89 -16.08
CA THR A 323 1.67 -12.51 -17.50
C THR A 323 1.58 -13.73 -18.41
N LYS A 324 2.37 -14.78 -18.15
CA LYS A 324 2.38 -16.02 -18.91
C LYS A 324 1.34 -17.04 -18.42
N ARG A 325 0.72 -16.78 -17.28
CA ARG A 325 -0.23 -17.67 -16.59
C ARG A 325 0.43 -18.97 -16.14
N ASP A 326 1.75 -18.96 -15.88
CA ASP A 326 2.51 -20.13 -15.48
C ASP A 326 2.46 -20.31 -13.97
N ASN A 327 2.36 -21.55 -13.50
CA ASN A 327 2.38 -21.97 -12.09
C ASN A 327 1.27 -21.35 -11.20
N ILE A 328 0.20 -20.84 -11.78
CA ILE A 328 -0.95 -20.30 -11.04
C ILE A 328 -1.61 -21.36 -10.13
N PRO A 329 -1.77 -22.63 -10.52
CA PRO A 329 -2.32 -23.66 -9.65
C PRO A 329 -1.57 -23.79 -8.32
N PHE A 330 -0.24 -23.70 -8.30
CA PHE A 330 0.55 -23.77 -7.06
C PHE A 330 0.23 -22.64 -6.08
N LEU A 331 -0.01 -21.42 -6.58
CA LEU A 331 -0.48 -20.33 -5.73
C LEU A 331 -1.87 -20.63 -5.17
N MET A 332 -2.78 -21.13 -6.00
CA MET A 332 -4.15 -21.46 -5.58
C MET A 332 -4.15 -22.56 -4.52
N ASP A 333 -3.30 -23.58 -4.66
CA ASP A 333 -3.14 -24.66 -3.66
C ASP A 333 -2.61 -24.10 -2.32
N ARG A 334 -1.63 -23.15 -2.37
CA ARG A 334 -1.12 -22.48 -1.15
C ARG A 334 -2.19 -21.63 -0.49
N MET A 335 -3.01 -20.94 -1.29
CA MET A 335 -4.13 -20.16 -0.77
C MET A 335 -5.16 -21.07 -0.09
N GLU A 336 -5.50 -22.19 -0.71
CA GLU A 336 -6.43 -23.15 -0.15
C GLU A 336 -5.93 -23.77 1.15
N ALA A 337 -4.66 -24.19 1.20
CA ALA A 337 -4.03 -24.68 2.42
C ALA A 337 -4.02 -23.63 3.53
N THR A 338 -3.78 -22.36 3.18
CA THR A 338 -3.81 -21.26 4.12
C THR A 338 -5.23 -21.02 4.65
N VAL A 339 -6.24 -21.01 3.77
CA VAL A 339 -7.66 -20.89 4.18
C VAL A 339 -8.05 -22.04 5.10
N GLN A 340 -7.68 -23.29 4.76
CA GLN A 340 -7.94 -24.46 5.61
C GLN A 340 -7.30 -24.30 6.99
N SER A 341 -6.11 -23.72 7.10
CA SER A 341 -5.45 -23.47 8.39
C SER A 341 -6.18 -22.45 9.27
N LEU A 342 -6.99 -21.57 8.67
CA LEU A 342 -7.81 -20.56 9.35
C LEU A 342 -9.16 -21.14 9.83
N LEU A 343 -9.54 -22.31 9.35
CA LEU A 343 -10.79 -22.97 9.68
C LEU A 343 -10.62 -23.92 10.88
N ALA A 344 -11.75 -24.18 11.53
CA ALA A 344 -11.90 -25.25 12.51
C ALA A 344 -13.08 -26.12 12.11
N THR A 345 -12.87 -27.43 12.09
CA THR A 345 -13.99 -28.38 11.96
C THR A 345 -14.67 -28.49 13.32
N VAL A 346 -15.91 -28.10 13.39
CA VAL A 346 -16.72 -28.15 14.62
C VAL A 346 -17.89 -29.10 14.45
N THR A 347 -18.24 -29.76 15.53
CA THR A 347 -19.53 -30.46 15.68
C THR A 347 -20.32 -29.69 16.72
N LEU A 348 -21.45 -29.12 16.31
CA LEU A 348 -22.32 -28.32 17.19
C LEU A 348 -23.58 -29.12 17.47
N VAL A 349 -24.02 -29.15 18.74
CA VAL A 349 -25.31 -29.70 19.18
C VAL A 349 -26.18 -28.53 19.58
N LEU A 350 -27.17 -28.24 18.77
CA LEU A 350 -28.02 -27.06 18.86
C LEU A 350 -29.44 -27.44 19.28
N PRO A 351 -30.02 -26.77 20.24
CA PRO A 351 -31.48 -26.89 20.46
C PRO A 351 -32.25 -26.26 19.28
N TYR A 352 -33.47 -26.68 19.05
CA TYR A 352 -34.28 -26.26 17.88
C TYR A 352 -34.56 -24.75 17.82
N ASP A 353 -34.57 -24.07 18.96
CA ASP A 353 -34.73 -22.60 19.08
C ASP A 353 -33.49 -21.83 18.55
N ARG A 354 -32.36 -22.53 18.37
CA ARG A 354 -31.11 -21.97 17.83
C ARG A 354 -30.80 -22.46 16.39
N SER A 355 -31.86 -22.73 15.62
CA SER A 355 -31.72 -23.04 14.21
C SER A 355 -31.08 -21.89 13.37
N ASP A 356 -31.08 -20.67 13.92
CA ASP A 356 -30.31 -19.52 13.39
C ASP A 356 -28.83 -19.84 13.19
N ILE A 357 -28.24 -20.66 14.09
CA ILE A 357 -26.82 -21.08 13.99
C ILE A 357 -26.59 -22.06 12.82
N VAL A 358 -27.58 -22.89 12.50
CA VAL A 358 -27.48 -23.78 11.32
C VAL A 358 -27.37 -22.93 10.05
N ALA A 359 -28.25 -21.93 9.90
CA ALA A 359 -28.20 -20.98 8.80
C ALA A 359 -26.85 -20.24 8.76
N LEU A 360 -26.36 -19.80 9.93
CA LEU A 360 -25.06 -19.16 10.07
C LEU A 360 -23.91 -20.07 9.62
N CYS A 361 -23.95 -21.38 9.94
CA CYS A 361 -22.96 -22.35 9.46
C CYS A 361 -22.99 -22.52 7.93
N TYR A 362 -24.18 -22.47 7.32
CA TYR A 362 -24.30 -22.47 5.86
C TYR A 362 -23.80 -21.17 5.22
N GLU A 363 -24.04 -20.02 5.87
CA GLU A 363 -23.62 -18.73 5.39
C GLU A 363 -22.12 -18.50 5.56
N MET A 364 -21.54 -18.94 6.69
CA MET A 364 -20.16 -18.58 7.10
C MET A 364 -19.18 -19.76 7.09
N GLY A 365 -19.57 -20.89 6.51
CA GLY A 365 -18.74 -22.09 6.54
C GLY A 365 -19.12 -23.09 5.47
N ARG A 366 -18.54 -24.27 5.59
CA ARG A 366 -18.91 -25.45 4.81
C ARG A 366 -19.56 -26.46 5.71
N VAL A 367 -20.85 -26.68 5.55
CA VAL A 367 -21.58 -27.70 6.29
C VAL A 367 -21.36 -29.07 5.64
N HIS A 368 -20.88 -30.03 6.41
CA HIS A 368 -20.66 -31.42 6.00
C HIS A 368 -21.89 -32.28 6.20
N SER A 369 -22.53 -32.17 7.38
CA SER A 369 -23.78 -32.85 7.68
C SER A 369 -24.64 -32.03 8.65
N VAL A 370 -25.95 -32.23 8.54
CA VAL A 370 -26.94 -31.76 9.51
C VAL A 370 -27.86 -32.93 9.82
N ASP A 371 -27.87 -33.34 11.09
CA ASP A 371 -28.71 -34.43 11.58
C ASP A 371 -29.77 -33.85 12.55
N TYR A 372 -31.03 -34.04 12.21
CA TYR A 372 -32.15 -33.58 12.99
C TYR A 372 -32.59 -34.70 13.96
N GLY A 373 -32.21 -34.63 15.22
CA GLY A 373 -32.62 -35.52 16.29
C GLY A 373 -33.99 -35.18 16.87
N SER A 374 -34.42 -35.90 17.90
CA SER A 374 -35.72 -35.62 18.56
C SER A 374 -35.76 -34.31 19.32
N GLU A 375 -34.64 -33.85 19.90
CA GLU A 375 -34.57 -32.64 20.77
C GLU A 375 -33.49 -31.67 20.29
N THR A 376 -32.55 -32.10 19.49
CA THR A 376 -31.39 -31.30 19.07
C THR A 376 -31.07 -31.49 17.60
N ILE A 377 -30.40 -30.49 17.03
CA ILE A 377 -29.86 -30.50 15.69
C ILE A 377 -28.33 -30.63 15.80
N THR A 378 -27.75 -31.68 15.23
CA THR A 378 -26.30 -31.83 15.19
C THR A 378 -25.77 -31.33 13.84
N VAL A 379 -24.87 -30.34 13.87
CA VAL A 379 -24.26 -29.75 12.69
C VAL A 379 -22.76 -30.01 12.71
N LYS A 380 -22.23 -30.61 11.65
CA LYS A 380 -20.80 -30.72 11.43
C LYS A 380 -20.40 -29.78 10.31
N ALA A 381 -19.53 -28.81 10.61
CA ALA A 381 -19.13 -27.77 9.67
C ALA A 381 -17.67 -27.31 9.85
N ASP A 382 -17.06 -26.85 8.75
CA ASP A 382 -15.82 -26.09 8.79
C ASP A 382 -16.18 -24.60 8.83
N ILE A 383 -15.79 -23.93 9.89
CA ILE A 383 -16.04 -22.50 10.11
C ILE A 383 -14.74 -21.80 10.51
N VAL A 384 -14.66 -20.48 10.35
CA VAL A 384 -13.48 -19.71 10.80
C VAL A 384 -13.29 -19.87 12.31
N LYS A 385 -12.02 -20.01 12.75
CA LYS A 385 -11.66 -20.25 14.16
C LYS A 385 -12.27 -19.25 15.12
N GLU A 386 -12.39 -17.99 14.73
CA GLU A 386 -13.02 -16.95 15.55
C GLU A 386 -14.51 -17.25 15.83
N LEU A 387 -15.23 -17.69 14.79
CA LEU A 387 -16.63 -18.11 14.95
C LEU A 387 -16.73 -19.40 15.76
N ALA A 388 -15.81 -20.35 15.53
CA ALA A 388 -15.75 -21.58 16.30
C ALA A 388 -15.63 -21.31 17.82
N GLY A 389 -14.74 -20.39 18.24
CA GLY A 389 -14.60 -19.97 19.62
C GLY A 389 -15.90 -19.35 20.20
N ARG A 390 -16.63 -18.58 19.39
CA ARG A 390 -17.93 -18.00 19.83
C ARG A 390 -19.04 -19.02 19.98
N LEU A 391 -18.94 -20.13 19.27
CA LEU A 391 -19.91 -21.23 19.28
C LEU A 391 -19.47 -22.41 20.17
N GLU A 392 -18.37 -22.30 20.89
CA GLU A 392 -17.76 -23.35 21.71
C GLU A 392 -18.74 -23.94 22.72
N ARG A 393 -19.64 -23.13 23.28
CA ARG A 393 -20.70 -23.57 24.21
C ARG A 393 -21.68 -24.61 23.61
N PHE A 394 -21.74 -24.73 22.32
CA PHE A 394 -22.56 -25.73 21.60
C PHE A 394 -21.79 -26.97 21.18
N THR A 395 -20.49 -27.08 21.51
CA THR A 395 -19.71 -28.25 21.22
C THR A 395 -19.96 -29.36 22.24
N PRO A 396 -20.02 -30.64 21.84
CA PRO A 396 -20.19 -31.74 22.79
C PRO A 396 -19.05 -31.75 23.82
N GLY A 397 -19.42 -31.77 25.11
CA GLY A 397 -18.45 -31.80 26.21
C GLY A 397 -17.98 -30.43 26.72
N PHE A 398 -18.59 -29.35 26.26
CA PHE A 398 -18.36 -28.02 26.85
C PHE A 398 -18.88 -28.01 28.32
N VAL A 399 -18.02 -27.65 29.27
CA VAL A 399 -18.34 -27.42 30.66
C VAL A 399 -18.18 -25.92 30.90
N GLU A 400 -19.25 -25.25 31.30
CA GLU A 400 -19.13 -23.86 31.77
C GLU A 400 -18.34 -23.87 33.11
N ASP A 401 -17.18 -23.24 33.16
CA ASP A 401 -16.38 -22.98 34.35
C ASP A 401 -17.02 -21.91 35.24
#